data_418564ce6e43981f7b452dd19a8ef1db
#
_entry.id   418564ce6e43981f7b452dd19a8ef1db
#
_cell.length_a   1.000
_cell.length_b   1.000
_cell.length_c   1.000
_cell.angle_alpha   90.00
_cell.angle_beta   90.00
_cell.angle_gamma   90.00
#
_symmetry.space_group_name_H-M   'P 1'
#
loop_
_entity.id
_entity.type
_entity.pdbx_description
1 polymer ?
#
loop_
_entity_poly.entity_id
_entity_poly.type
_entity_poly.pdbx_seq_one_letter_code
_entity_poly.pdbx_strand_id
1 'polypeptide(L)'
;MVFSNNVKYHYGGINSSHNRIGRLMLREDGSGAIEYYYGKMGEVLKTVRTLIVPNQAVATYVTQWKYDSHNRLLEMIYPDEEKVTYGYNLGGQVDHVRGYKSYGYDYVNKIGYDKFEQRTYLKYCNGAETFYSYDPQRRRLQNLVVNAKAGTIMDNAYSYDAVSNVLGIKNNAPLPQSGKAGGQMSHSYTYDPLYRLSSATGTYKGTDNKSASYTLSMGYDNMHRITSKRQHLTQTGVQFDGTLNAGYELVYTYGLSLIHI
;
A
#
# COMPACT_ATOMS: atom_id res chain seq x y z
N MET A 1 28.55 20.54 -2.59
CA MET A 1 27.27 21.15 -2.98
C MET A 1 26.32 20.98 -1.78
N VAL A 2 25.90 22.07 -1.15
CA VAL A 2 24.96 21.99 -0.03
C VAL A 2 23.56 21.89 -0.65
N PHE A 3 22.89 20.76 -0.44
CA PHE A 3 21.51 20.63 -0.87
C PHE A 3 20.64 21.56 0.00
N SER A 4 19.98 22.50 -0.65
CA SER A 4 19.00 23.33 0.02
C SER A 4 17.77 22.46 0.34
N ASN A 5 17.37 22.40 1.62
CA ASN A 5 16.10 21.78 2.02
C ASN A 5 14.88 22.64 1.65
N ASN A 6 15.10 23.77 0.98
CA ASN A 6 14.03 24.67 0.56
C ASN A 6 13.33 24.13 -0.67
N VAL A 7 12.01 24.09 -0.61
CA VAL A 7 11.15 23.79 -1.76
C VAL A 7 10.55 25.11 -2.26
N LYS A 8 10.69 25.34 -3.59
CA LYS A 8 10.09 26.49 -4.26
C LYS A 8 8.92 26.06 -5.12
N TYR A 9 7.86 26.82 -5.08
CA TYR A 9 6.65 26.59 -5.84
C TYR A 9 6.43 27.77 -6.80
N HIS A 10 6.27 27.48 -8.08
CA HIS A 10 6.01 28.47 -9.12
C HIS A 10 4.62 28.22 -9.69
N TYR A 11 3.79 29.25 -9.70
CA TYR A 11 2.43 29.19 -10.22
C TYR A 11 2.35 29.87 -11.56
N GLY A 12 1.48 29.38 -12.44
CA GLY A 12 1.28 29.94 -13.77
C GLY A 12 0.64 31.33 -13.72
N GLY A 13 1.26 32.29 -14.38
CA GLY A 13 0.70 33.63 -14.60
C GLY A 13 -0.35 33.67 -15.72
N ILE A 14 -0.93 34.84 -15.99
CA ILE A 14 -2.05 35.06 -16.94
C ILE A 14 -1.76 34.53 -18.35
N ASN A 15 -0.50 34.54 -18.81
CA ASN A 15 -0.11 34.08 -20.14
C ASN A 15 0.42 32.65 -20.14
N SER A 16 0.27 31.88 -19.06
CA SER A 16 0.80 30.52 -18.98
C SER A 16 -0.02 29.56 -19.86
N SER A 17 0.67 28.81 -20.72
CA SER A 17 0.09 27.74 -21.55
C SER A 17 -0.30 26.51 -20.73
N HIS A 18 -0.96 25.52 -21.38
CA HIS A 18 -1.30 24.23 -20.81
C HIS A 18 -2.18 24.29 -19.55
N ASN A 19 -3.13 25.21 -19.53
CA ASN A 19 -4.09 25.41 -18.42
C ASN A 19 -3.43 25.63 -17.05
N ARG A 20 -2.24 26.24 -17.02
CA ARG A 20 -1.43 26.47 -15.81
C ARG A 20 -1.82 27.72 -15.04
N ILE A 21 -2.64 28.61 -15.57
CA ILE A 21 -3.01 29.89 -14.94
C ILE A 21 -3.52 29.62 -13.51
N GLY A 22 -2.85 30.22 -12.51
CA GLY A 22 -3.16 30.05 -11.09
C GLY A 22 -2.88 28.67 -10.50
N ARG A 23 -2.36 27.73 -11.29
CA ARG A 23 -2.00 26.38 -10.84
C ARG A 23 -0.50 26.22 -10.68
N LEU A 24 -0.09 25.23 -9.88
CA LEU A 24 1.32 24.90 -9.71
C LEU A 24 1.93 24.47 -11.04
N MET A 25 2.86 25.26 -11.54
CA MET A 25 3.54 25.03 -12.81
C MET A 25 4.84 24.24 -12.64
N LEU A 26 5.61 24.59 -11.61
CA LEU A 26 6.91 24.00 -11.32
C LEU A 26 7.12 23.94 -9.80
N ARG A 27 7.63 22.82 -9.32
CA ARG A 27 8.16 22.65 -7.98
C ARG A 27 9.64 22.31 -8.07
N GLU A 28 10.49 23.12 -7.44
CA GLU A 28 11.92 22.89 -7.35
C GLU A 28 12.30 22.46 -5.93
N ASP A 29 13.21 21.53 -5.82
CA ASP A 29 13.80 21.09 -4.56
C ASP A 29 15.31 20.80 -4.74
N GLY A 30 16.02 20.45 -3.67
CA GLY A 30 17.45 20.16 -3.72
C GLY A 30 17.83 18.96 -4.61
N SER A 31 16.88 18.14 -5.05
CA SER A 31 17.10 16.98 -5.92
C SER A 31 16.69 17.22 -7.37
N GLY A 32 16.17 18.41 -7.70
CA GLY A 32 15.75 18.77 -9.06
C GLY A 32 14.41 19.48 -9.11
N ALA A 33 13.59 19.17 -10.12
CA ALA A 33 12.33 19.87 -10.35
C ALA A 33 11.23 18.94 -10.88
N ILE A 34 9.96 19.31 -10.68
CA ILE A 34 8.80 18.70 -11.33
C ILE A 34 7.98 19.79 -12.02
N GLU A 35 7.80 19.67 -13.32
CA GLU A 35 6.87 20.47 -14.11
C GLU A 35 5.52 19.76 -14.26
N TYR A 36 4.43 20.55 -14.23
CA TYR A 36 3.05 20.06 -14.33
C TYR A 36 2.35 20.65 -15.56
N TYR A 37 1.56 19.83 -16.22
CA TYR A 37 0.75 20.17 -17.37
C TYR A 37 -0.68 19.70 -17.14
N TYR A 38 -1.66 20.57 -17.37
CA TYR A 38 -3.05 20.33 -16.99
C TYR A 38 -3.99 20.27 -18.21
N GLY A 39 -5.04 19.48 -18.07
CA GLY A 39 -6.18 19.48 -18.95
C GLY A 39 -7.16 20.62 -18.65
N LYS A 40 -8.23 20.66 -19.41
CA LYS A 40 -9.24 21.74 -19.31
C LYS A 40 -10.00 21.71 -17.98
N MET A 41 -10.17 20.53 -17.38
CA MET A 41 -10.86 20.35 -16.09
C MET A 41 -9.90 20.50 -14.88
N GLY A 42 -8.60 20.71 -15.13
CA GLY A 42 -7.59 20.87 -14.10
C GLY A 42 -6.89 19.58 -13.69
N GLU A 43 -7.20 18.49 -14.34
CA GLU A 43 -6.53 17.21 -14.24
C GLU A 43 -5.07 17.30 -14.75
N VAL A 44 -4.15 16.58 -14.11
CA VAL A 44 -2.76 16.52 -14.56
C VAL A 44 -2.65 15.58 -15.75
N LEU A 45 -2.27 16.10 -16.92
CA LEU A 45 -2.09 15.30 -18.14
C LEU A 45 -0.64 14.85 -18.33
N LYS A 46 0.33 15.60 -17.80
CA LYS A 46 1.75 15.26 -17.91
C LYS A 46 2.54 15.88 -16.77
N THR A 47 3.53 15.14 -16.29
CA THR A 47 4.60 15.69 -15.45
C THR A 47 5.96 15.41 -16.12
N VAL A 48 6.89 16.33 -15.90
CA VAL A 48 8.30 16.17 -16.28
C VAL A 48 9.12 16.30 -15.00
N ARG A 49 9.66 15.19 -14.51
CA ARG A 49 10.56 15.16 -13.35
C ARG A 49 12.00 15.21 -13.83
N THR A 50 12.72 16.25 -13.46
CA THR A 50 14.17 16.34 -13.62
C THR A 50 14.84 15.96 -12.32
N LEU A 51 15.75 15.01 -12.34
CA LEU A 51 16.48 14.52 -11.18
C LEU A 51 17.96 14.86 -11.32
N ILE A 52 18.51 15.51 -10.30
CA ILE A 52 19.92 15.87 -10.18
C ILE A 52 20.53 15.04 -9.06
N VAL A 53 21.42 14.11 -9.41
CA VAL A 53 22.20 13.33 -8.46
C VAL A 53 23.68 13.73 -8.57
N PRO A 54 24.38 14.01 -7.46
CA PRO A 54 25.81 14.36 -7.53
C PRO A 54 26.62 13.32 -8.29
N ASN A 55 27.48 13.80 -9.17
CA ASN A 55 28.38 12.97 -10.01
C ASN A 55 27.66 12.03 -11.00
N GLN A 56 26.38 12.29 -11.30
CA GLN A 56 25.60 11.58 -12.32
C GLN A 56 25.09 12.55 -13.37
N ALA A 57 24.80 12.06 -14.56
CA ALA A 57 24.10 12.84 -15.57
C ALA A 57 22.69 13.20 -15.09
N VAL A 58 22.21 14.39 -15.47
CA VAL A 58 20.84 14.81 -15.19
C VAL A 58 19.87 13.87 -15.89
N ALA A 59 18.94 13.30 -15.13
CA ALA A 59 17.91 12.40 -15.65
C ALA A 59 16.56 13.11 -15.71
N THR A 60 15.81 12.88 -16.80
CA THR A 60 14.47 13.43 -16.99
C THR A 60 13.48 12.29 -17.21
N TYR A 61 12.40 12.30 -16.43
CA TYR A 61 11.34 11.29 -16.45
C TYR A 61 10.02 11.96 -16.81
N VAL A 62 9.39 11.50 -17.88
CA VAL A 62 8.10 12.01 -18.35
C VAL A 62 7.03 10.98 -18.04
N THR A 63 5.98 11.39 -17.32
CA THR A 63 4.78 10.58 -17.11
C THR A 63 3.59 11.31 -17.68
N GLN A 64 2.70 10.60 -18.38
CA GLN A 64 1.51 11.17 -19.01
C GLN A 64 0.25 10.41 -18.63
N TRP A 65 -0.89 11.08 -18.61
CA TRP A 65 -2.19 10.55 -18.29
C TRP A 65 -3.24 10.99 -19.27
N LYS A 66 -4.23 10.12 -19.51
CA LYS A 66 -5.47 10.45 -20.22
C LYS A 66 -6.67 10.09 -19.36
N TYR A 67 -7.67 10.93 -19.42
CA TYR A 67 -8.90 10.77 -18.66
C TYR A 67 -10.11 10.76 -19.58
N ASP A 68 -11.22 10.20 -19.11
CA ASP A 68 -12.50 10.31 -19.78
C ASP A 68 -13.25 11.59 -19.34
N SER A 69 -14.48 11.77 -19.86
CA SER A 69 -15.33 12.92 -19.53
C SER A 69 -15.81 12.95 -18.07
N HIS A 70 -15.64 11.86 -17.32
CA HIS A 70 -15.94 11.76 -15.88
C HIS A 70 -14.69 11.88 -15.01
N ASN A 71 -13.56 12.32 -15.59
CA ASN A 71 -12.26 12.43 -14.95
C ASN A 71 -11.71 11.11 -14.40
N ARG A 72 -12.07 9.96 -15.02
CA ARG A 72 -11.52 8.66 -14.69
C ARG A 72 -10.29 8.40 -15.56
N LEU A 73 -9.23 7.83 -14.97
CA LEU A 73 -7.99 7.55 -15.67
C LEU A 73 -8.18 6.43 -16.70
N LEU A 74 -7.98 6.73 -17.98
CA LEU A 74 -8.04 5.75 -19.08
C LEU A 74 -6.68 5.16 -19.41
N GLU A 75 -5.64 5.99 -19.38
CA GLU A 75 -4.29 5.60 -19.82
C GLU A 75 -3.24 6.33 -19.00
N MET A 76 -2.18 5.63 -18.66
CA MET A 76 -0.95 6.17 -18.09
C MET A 76 0.23 5.72 -18.93
N ILE A 77 1.15 6.64 -19.28
CA ILE A 77 2.39 6.34 -19.96
C ILE A 77 3.54 6.61 -19.00
N TYR A 78 4.31 5.57 -18.71
CA TYR A 78 5.46 5.62 -17.82
C TYR A 78 6.70 6.21 -18.52
N PRO A 79 7.72 6.64 -17.75
CA PRO A 79 8.95 7.21 -18.37
C PRO A 79 9.71 6.27 -19.29
N ASP A 80 9.54 4.97 -19.15
CA ASP A 80 10.12 3.93 -20.00
C ASP A 80 9.23 3.56 -21.20
N GLU A 81 8.22 4.43 -21.48
CA GLU A 81 7.24 4.32 -22.57
C GLU A 81 6.23 3.18 -22.42
N GLU A 82 6.24 2.46 -21.30
CA GLU A 82 5.16 1.51 -21.02
C GLU A 82 3.83 2.26 -20.90
N LYS A 83 2.83 1.76 -21.63
CA LYS A 83 1.46 2.26 -21.61
C LYS A 83 0.59 1.32 -20.78
N VAL A 84 -0.08 1.85 -19.76
CA VAL A 84 -1.05 1.12 -18.96
C VAL A 84 -2.45 1.70 -19.19
N THR A 85 -3.41 0.85 -19.53
CA THR A 85 -4.81 1.22 -19.77
C THR A 85 -5.72 0.62 -18.73
N TYR A 86 -6.76 1.37 -18.37
CA TYR A 86 -7.75 1.02 -17.37
C TYR A 86 -9.11 0.89 -18.02
N GLY A 87 -9.74 -0.28 -17.87
CA GLY A 87 -11.11 -0.51 -18.30
C GLY A 87 -12.08 -0.39 -17.12
N TYR A 88 -13.28 0.08 -17.40
CA TYR A 88 -14.32 0.32 -16.39
C TYR A 88 -15.58 -0.47 -16.70
N ASN A 89 -16.26 -0.94 -15.67
CA ASN A 89 -17.59 -1.52 -15.79
C ASN A 89 -18.66 -0.43 -15.93
N LEU A 90 -19.91 -0.83 -16.12
CA LEU A 90 -21.03 0.11 -16.25
C LEU A 90 -21.30 0.95 -14.99
N GLY A 91 -20.86 0.47 -13.82
CA GLY A 91 -20.92 1.22 -12.55
C GLY A 91 -19.77 2.22 -12.36
N GLY A 92 -18.81 2.28 -13.31
CA GLY A 92 -17.69 3.20 -13.25
C GLY A 92 -16.49 2.70 -12.41
N GLN A 93 -16.53 1.45 -11.93
CA GLN A 93 -15.39 0.84 -11.21
C GLN A 93 -14.43 0.19 -12.19
N VAL A 94 -13.13 0.15 -11.83
CA VAL A 94 -12.09 -0.51 -12.64
C VAL A 94 -12.41 -2.00 -12.80
N ASP A 95 -12.51 -2.46 -14.04
CA ASP A 95 -12.84 -3.83 -14.41
C ASP A 95 -11.59 -4.65 -14.73
N HIS A 96 -10.65 -4.05 -15.45
CA HIS A 96 -9.38 -4.68 -15.83
C HIS A 96 -8.27 -3.64 -16.06
N VAL A 97 -7.01 -4.09 -16.06
CA VAL A 97 -5.83 -3.26 -16.29
C VAL A 97 -4.90 -3.97 -17.25
N ARG A 98 -4.51 -3.31 -18.35
CA ARG A 98 -3.63 -3.85 -19.37
C ARG A 98 -2.40 -2.99 -19.56
N GLY A 99 -1.25 -3.65 -19.76
CA GLY A 99 -0.01 -3.03 -20.14
C GLY A 99 0.32 -3.25 -21.62
N TYR A 100 1.09 -2.34 -22.19
CA TYR A 100 1.66 -2.45 -23.52
C TYR A 100 3.01 -1.75 -23.55
N LYS A 101 4.05 -2.45 -24.00
CA LYS A 101 5.35 -1.88 -24.32
C LYS A 101 5.81 -2.33 -25.70
N SER A 102 6.25 -3.54 -25.88
CA SER A 102 6.52 -4.15 -27.20
C SER A 102 5.38 -5.05 -27.64
N TYR A 103 4.61 -5.56 -26.70
CA TYR A 103 3.41 -6.38 -26.88
C TYR A 103 2.42 -6.07 -25.76
N GLY A 104 1.17 -6.50 -25.94
CA GLY A 104 0.12 -6.33 -24.95
C GLY A 104 0.12 -7.47 -23.92
N TYR A 105 -0.13 -7.14 -22.67
CA TYR A 105 -0.29 -8.10 -21.56
C TYR A 105 -1.28 -7.55 -20.53
N ASP A 106 -1.90 -8.44 -19.77
CA ASP A 106 -2.80 -8.04 -18.71
C ASP A 106 -2.02 -7.96 -17.39
N TYR A 107 -2.22 -6.91 -16.60
CA TYR A 107 -1.84 -6.86 -15.19
C TYR A 107 -2.93 -7.47 -14.34
N VAL A 108 -4.16 -7.05 -14.61
CA VAL A 108 -5.37 -7.52 -13.96
C VAL A 108 -6.38 -7.90 -15.03
N ASN A 109 -6.74 -9.17 -15.09
CA ASN A 109 -7.69 -9.66 -16.07
C ASN A 109 -9.13 -9.28 -15.75
N LYS A 110 -9.49 -9.30 -14.45
CA LYS A 110 -10.84 -9.03 -14.00
C LYS A 110 -10.89 -8.57 -12.55
N ILE A 111 -11.76 -7.59 -12.27
CA ILE A 111 -12.17 -7.20 -10.93
C ILE A 111 -13.69 -7.35 -10.83
N GLY A 112 -14.19 -8.00 -9.79
CA GLY A 112 -15.60 -8.14 -9.46
C GLY A 112 -15.96 -7.31 -8.24
N TYR A 113 -17.20 -6.80 -8.23
CA TYR A 113 -17.73 -5.99 -7.13
C TYR A 113 -19.12 -6.49 -6.74
N ASP A 114 -19.52 -6.26 -5.50
CA ASP A 114 -20.88 -6.46 -5.03
C ASP A 114 -21.74 -5.22 -5.32
N LYS A 115 -23.03 -5.31 -4.95
CA LYS A 115 -24.01 -4.20 -5.10
C LYS A 115 -23.68 -2.95 -4.28
N PHE A 116 -22.68 -3.01 -3.42
CA PHE A 116 -22.22 -1.94 -2.54
C PHE A 116 -20.82 -1.45 -2.92
N GLU A 117 -20.36 -1.81 -4.12
CA GLU A 117 -19.06 -1.42 -4.67
C GLU A 117 -17.86 -2.01 -3.92
N GLN A 118 -18.08 -2.99 -3.04
CA GLN A 118 -17.01 -3.71 -2.39
C GLN A 118 -16.43 -4.75 -3.36
N ARG A 119 -15.10 -4.83 -3.42
CA ARG A 119 -14.41 -5.81 -4.28
C ARG A 119 -14.66 -7.22 -3.77
N THR A 120 -15.21 -8.09 -4.63
CA THR A 120 -15.46 -9.50 -4.30
C THR A 120 -14.51 -10.47 -4.99
N TYR A 121 -13.90 -10.01 -6.08
CA TYR A 121 -13.04 -10.86 -6.92
C TYR A 121 -11.94 -10.04 -7.60
N LEU A 122 -10.76 -10.67 -7.76
CA LEU A 122 -9.63 -10.11 -8.50
C LEU A 122 -8.85 -11.26 -9.14
N LYS A 123 -8.65 -11.18 -10.46
CA LYS A 123 -7.83 -12.11 -11.22
C LYS A 123 -6.62 -11.43 -11.81
N TYR A 124 -5.43 -11.91 -11.45
CA TYR A 124 -4.17 -11.40 -11.97
C TYR A 124 -3.73 -12.13 -13.25
N CYS A 125 -2.84 -11.52 -14.00
CA CYS A 125 -2.29 -12.07 -15.24
C CYS A 125 -1.53 -13.40 -15.05
N ASN A 126 -0.95 -13.63 -13.88
CA ASN A 126 -0.27 -14.89 -13.54
C ASN A 126 -1.23 -16.04 -13.20
N GLY A 127 -2.55 -15.80 -13.31
CA GLY A 127 -3.61 -16.74 -13.01
C GLY A 127 -3.98 -16.82 -11.53
N ALA A 128 -3.36 -16.05 -10.65
CA ALA A 128 -3.78 -15.99 -9.25
C ALA A 128 -5.13 -15.26 -9.13
N GLU A 129 -5.97 -15.76 -8.23
CA GLU A 129 -7.31 -15.24 -7.98
C GLU A 129 -7.48 -14.90 -6.51
N THR A 130 -8.05 -13.74 -6.23
CA THR A 130 -8.37 -13.30 -4.87
C THR A 130 -9.87 -13.17 -4.72
N PHE A 131 -10.42 -13.74 -3.66
CA PHE A 131 -11.82 -13.69 -3.30
C PHE A 131 -11.96 -12.92 -1.97
N TYR A 132 -12.97 -12.07 -1.90
CA TYR A 132 -13.28 -11.29 -0.72
C TYR A 132 -14.71 -11.58 -0.30
N SER A 133 -14.94 -11.88 0.96
CA SER A 133 -16.29 -11.98 1.53
C SER A 133 -16.46 -11.00 2.68
N TYR A 134 -17.67 -10.48 2.80
CA TYR A 134 -18.00 -9.44 3.76
C TYR A 134 -19.16 -9.86 4.64
N ASP A 135 -19.13 -9.41 5.90
CA ASP A 135 -20.26 -9.49 6.81
C ASP A 135 -21.47 -8.75 6.21
N PRO A 136 -22.61 -9.43 6.03
CA PRO A 136 -23.77 -8.84 5.37
C PRO A 136 -24.41 -7.68 6.14
N GLN A 137 -24.23 -7.61 7.46
CA GLN A 137 -24.83 -6.58 8.30
C GLN A 137 -23.97 -5.31 8.39
N ARG A 138 -22.67 -5.49 8.64
CA ARG A 138 -21.71 -4.38 8.87
C ARG A 138 -20.73 -4.17 7.73
N ARG A 139 -20.74 -5.06 6.74
CA ARG A 139 -19.91 -5.03 5.54
C ARG A 139 -18.41 -4.99 5.81
N ARG A 140 -17.98 -5.55 6.93
CA ARG A 140 -16.58 -5.73 7.24
C ARG A 140 -16.04 -6.93 6.50
N LEU A 141 -14.77 -6.86 6.10
CA LEU A 141 -14.09 -7.98 5.45
C LEU A 141 -14.07 -9.19 6.40
N GLN A 142 -14.73 -10.27 6.01
CA GLN A 142 -14.81 -11.50 6.80
C GLN A 142 -13.74 -12.50 6.40
N ASN A 143 -13.56 -12.69 5.09
CA ASN A 143 -12.52 -13.55 4.55
C ASN A 143 -11.84 -12.92 3.34
N LEU A 144 -10.54 -13.23 3.18
CA LEU A 144 -9.75 -12.95 1.99
C LEU A 144 -8.99 -14.22 1.63
N VAL A 145 -9.33 -14.79 0.45
CA VAL A 145 -8.74 -16.04 -0.03
C VAL A 145 -7.94 -15.75 -1.30
N VAL A 146 -6.70 -16.23 -1.36
CA VAL A 146 -5.87 -16.14 -2.56
C VAL A 146 -5.53 -17.54 -3.04
N ASN A 147 -5.98 -17.83 -4.25
CA ASN A 147 -5.66 -19.08 -4.96
C ASN A 147 -4.61 -18.82 -6.03
N ALA A 148 -3.58 -19.61 -6.05
CA ALA A 148 -2.61 -19.69 -7.13
C ALA A 148 -2.78 -21.03 -7.89
N LYS A 149 -2.03 -21.22 -8.98
CA LYS A 149 -2.08 -22.46 -9.78
C LYS A 149 -1.86 -23.72 -8.94
N ALA A 150 -1.05 -23.65 -7.89
CA ALA A 150 -0.73 -24.78 -7.00
C ALA A 150 -1.74 -24.98 -5.85
N GLY A 151 -2.78 -24.16 -5.75
CA GLY A 151 -3.79 -24.21 -4.70
C GLY A 151 -3.89 -22.90 -3.88
N THR A 152 -4.58 -22.97 -2.75
CA THR A 152 -4.77 -21.83 -1.86
C THR A 152 -3.47 -21.50 -1.14
N ILE A 153 -2.99 -20.25 -1.31
CA ILE A 153 -1.75 -19.75 -0.69
C ILE A 153 -2.03 -18.81 0.49
N MET A 154 -3.26 -18.29 0.59
CA MET A 154 -3.73 -17.44 1.69
C MET A 154 -5.23 -17.66 1.89
N ASP A 155 -5.66 -17.81 3.13
CA ASP A 155 -7.07 -17.88 3.53
C ASP A 155 -7.22 -17.18 4.89
N ASN A 156 -7.31 -15.85 4.83
CA ASN A 156 -7.39 -15.01 6.02
C ASN A 156 -8.84 -14.84 6.47
N ALA A 157 -9.13 -15.29 7.68
CA ALA A 157 -10.36 -14.97 8.40
C ALA A 157 -10.11 -13.82 9.37
N TYR A 158 -11.04 -12.86 9.42
CA TYR A 158 -10.97 -11.66 10.25
C TYR A 158 -12.05 -11.71 11.33
N SER A 159 -11.70 -11.29 12.55
CA SER A 159 -12.65 -11.12 13.65
C SER A 159 -12.61 -9.67 14.16
N TYR A 160 -13.75 -9.20 14.66
CA TYR A 160 -13.95 -7.80 15.04
C TYR A 160 -14.72 -7.70 16.34
N ASP A 161 -14.49 -6.61 17.06
CA ASP A 161 -15.37 -6.23 18.18
C ASP A 161 -16.64 -5.50 17.69
N ALA A 162 -17.45 -5.05 18.65
CA ALA A 162 -18.70 -4.36 18.37
C ALA A 162 -18.52 -3.02 17.64
N VAL A 163 -17.37 -2.34 17.80
CA VAL A 163 -17.07 -1.05 17.19
C VAL A 163 -16.16 -1.16 15.96
N SER A 164 -15.93 -2.40 15.49
CA SER A 164 -15.15 -2.72 14.26
C SER A 164 -13.63 -2.65 14.41
N ASN A 165 -13.08 -2.67 15.62
CA ASN A 165 -11.67 -2.93 15.79
C ASN A 165 -11.37 -4.38 15.40
N VAL A 166 -10.25 -4.63 14.72
CA VAL A 166 -9.82 -5.98 14.35
C VAL A 166 -9.30 -6.71 15.58
N LEU A 167 -10.00 -7.74 16.03
CA LEU A 167 -9.57 -8.56 17.17
C LEU A 167 -8.61 -9.68 16.76
N GLY A 168 -8.68 -10.14 15.53
CA GLY A 168 -7.80 -11.19 15.05
C GLY A 168 -7.81 -11.39 13.56
N ILE A 169 -6.70 -11.93 13.06
CA ILE A 169 -6.52 -12.37 11.68
C ILE A 169 -5.93 -13.77 11.74
N LYS A 170 -6.55 -14.73 11.06
CA LYS A 170 -6.09 -16.10 11.02
C LYS A 170 -5.99 -16.59 9.57
N ASN A 171 -4.81 -17.01 9.15
CA ASN A 171 -4.61 -17.67 7.87
C ASN A 171 -4.85 -19.18 8.03
N ASN A 172 -5.92 -19.70 7.40
CA ASN A 172 -6.30 -21.11 7.42
C ASN A 172 -5.78 -21.88 6.17
N ALA A 173 -4.99 -21.23 5.29
CA ALA A 173 -4.42 -21.90 4.12
C ALA A 173 -3.66 -23.18 4.54
N PRO A 174 -3.66 -24.23 3.71
CA PRO A 174 -2.89 -25.42 3.99
C PRO A 174 -1.39 -25.11 4.08
N LEU A 175 -0.68 -25.89 4.88
CA LEU A 175 0.79 -25.78 4.90
C LEU A 175 1.34 -26.13 3.51
N PRO A 176 2.33 -25.40 3.00
CA PRO A 176 2.97 -25.70 1.74
C PRO A 176 3.76 -27.01 1.84
N GLN A 177 4.20 -27.54 0.71
CA GLN A 177 5.09 -28.69 0.67
C GLN A 177 6.45 -28.33 1.31
N SER A 178 7.16 -29.36 1.80
CA SER A 178 8.53 -29.20 2.33
C SER A 178 9.42 -28.39 1.38
N GLY A 179 10.23 -27.51 1.92
CA GLY A 179 11.13 -26.64 1.16
C GLY A 179 10.44 -25.46 0.43
N LYS A 180 9.11 -25.34 0.48
CA LYS A 180 8.38 -24.20 -0.13
C LYS A 180 8.08 -23.11 0.89
N ALA A 181 8.05 -21.87 0.41
CA ALA A 181 7.65 -20.70 1.22
C ALA A 181 6.15 -20.70 1.48
N GLY A 182 5.74 -20.12 2.62
CA GLY A 182 4.37 -20.02 3.07
C GLY A 182 4.18 -20.55 4.48
N GLY A 183 2.95 -20.63 4.96
CA GLY A 183 2.62 -21.12 6.28
C GLY A 183 1.35 -20.50 6.84
N GLN A 184 0.94 -21.00 7.98
CA GLN A 184 -0.21 -20.49 8.72
C GLN A 184 0.23 -19.39 9.70
N MET A 185 -0.55 -18.31 9.76
CA MET A 185 -0.34 -17.21 10.71
C MET A 185 -1.62 -16.95 11.49
N SER A 186 -1.47 -16.60 12.73
CA SER A 186 -2.57 -16.13 13.56
C SER A 186 -2.12 -14.90 14.36
N HIS A 187 -2.93 -13.85 14.33
CA HIS A 187 -2.69 -12.63 15.10
C HIS A 187 -3.91 -12.33 15.97
N SER A 188 -3.67 -11.86 17.19
CA SER A 188 -4.70 -11.37 18.10
C SER A 188 -4.32 -9.98 18.60
N TYR A 189 -5.32 -9.10 18.71
CA TYR A 189 -5.14 -7.70 19.05
C TYR A 189 -6.05 -7.30 20.20
N THR A 190 -5.56 -6.46 21.10
CA THR A 190 -6.37 -5.81 22.12
C THR A 190 -6.21 -4.30 22.05
N TYR A 191 -7.23 -3.61 22.50
CA TYR A 191 -7.31 -2.16 22.43
C TYR A 191 -7.60 -1.58 23.81
N ASP A 192 -7.15 -0.36 24.02
CA ASP A 192 -7.51 0.40 25.22
C ASP A 192 -8.91 1.05 25.05
N PRO A 193 -9.46 1.69 26.10
CA PRO A 193 -10.78 2.34 26.03
C PRO A 193 -10.90 3.46 24.99
N LEU A 194 -9.78 3.94 24.45
CA LEU A 194 -9.73 4.95 23.38
C LEU A 194 -9.47 4.32 22.00
N TYR A 195 -9.68 3.00 21.88
CA TYR A 195 -9.50 2.22 20.65
C TYR A 195 -8.05 2.23 20.06
N ARG A 196 -7.05 2.49 20.93
CA ARG A 196 -5.65 2.41 20.53
C ARG A 196 -5.14 0.99 20.79
N LEU A 197 -4.28 0.47 19.91
CA LEU A 197 -3.70 -0.87 20.05
C LEU A 197 -2.88 -0.95 21.35
N SER A 198 -3.34 -1.74 22.34
CA SER A 198 -2.65 -1.94 23.60
C SER A 198 -1.71 -3.14 23.56
N SER A 199 -2.14 -4.24 22.92
CA SER A 199 -1.27 -5.39 22.73
C SER A 199 -1.56 -6.13 21.41
N ALA A 200 -0.56 -6.88 20.96
CA ALA A 200 -0.71 -7.85 19.88
C ALA A 200 0.08 -9.10 20.20
N THR A 201 -0.45 -10.25 19.79
CA THR A 201 0.26 -11.52 19.77
C THR A 201 0.16 -12.14 18.40
N GLY A 202 1.15 -12.91 18.00
CA GLY A 202 1.07 -13.64 16.76
C GLY A 202 1.84 -14.94 16.80
N THR A 203 1.40 -15.89 15.97
CA THR A 203 2.06 -17.17 15.77
C THR A 203 2.21 -17.45 14.28
N TYR A 204 3.28 -18.10 13.93
CA TYR A 204 3.53 -18.63 12.59
C TYR A 204 3.86 -20.11 12.68
N LYS A 205 3.31 -20.90 11.77
CA LYS A 205 3.61 -22.31 11.58
C LYS A 205 3.92 -22.56 10.11
N GLY A 206 5.16 -22.89 9.82
CA GLY A 206 5.64 -23.29 8.50
C GLY A 206 5.74 -24.80 8.38
N THR A 207 6.29 -25.27 7.25
CA THR A 207 6.75 -26.64 7.04
C THR A 207 8.12 -26.84 7.73
N ASP A 208 8.58 -28.10 7.77
CA ASP A 208 9.92 -28.46 8.23
C ASP A 208 10.19 -27.95 9.66
N ASN A 209 9.17 -28.02 10.54
CA ASN A 209 9.21 -27.55 11.94
C ASN A 209 9.52 -26.06 12.13
N LYS A 210 9.33 -25.24 11.10
CA LYS A 210 9.48 -23.80 11.18
C LYS A 210 8.33 -23.18 11.96
N SER A 211 8.66 -22.42 12.98
CA SER A 211 7.67 -21.72 13.80
C SER A 211 8.19 -20.37 14.29
N ALA A 212 7.28 -19.46 14.55
CA ALA A 212 7.59 -18.20 15.21
C ALA A 212 6.40 -17.73 16.04
N SER A 213 6.69 -16.94 17.06
CA SER A 213 5.68 -16.21 17.83
C SER A 213 6.21 -14.85 18.25
N TYR A 214 5.32 -13.90 18.41
CA TYR A 214 5.66 -12.62 18.99
C TYR A 214 4.60 -12.13 19.97
N THR A 215 5.05 -11.27 20.87
CA THR A 215 4.20 -10.45 21.72
C THR A 215 4.59 -8.99 21.54
N LEU A 216 3.61 -8.09 21.50
CA LEU A 216 3.78 -6.65 21.43
C LEU A 216 2.93 -6.00 22.51
N SER A 217 3.49 -5.01 23.22
CA SER A 217 2.72 -4.12 24.09
C SER A 217 3.02 -2.67 23.74
N MET A 218 2.00 -1.81 23.85
CA MET A 218 2.04 -0.39 23.52
C MET A 218 1.52 0.42 24.69
N GLY A 219 2.22 1.51 25.03
CA GLY A 219 1.78 2.51 25.99
C GLY A 219 1.59 3.88 25.33
N TYR A 220 0.66 4.66 25.87
CA TYR A 220 0.30 5.97 25.31
C TYR A 220 0.12 7.00 26.41
N ASP A 221 0.35 8.26 26.11
CA ASP A 221 -0.01 9.38 26.96
C ASP A 221 -1.44 9.90 26.65
N ASN A 222 -1.84 10.93 27.39
CA ASN A 222 -3.15 11.57 27.24
C ASN A 222 -3.32 12.34 25.92
N MET A 223 -2.22 12.59 25.18
CA MET A 223 -2.22 13.23 23.86
C MET A 223 -2.14 12.19 22.72
N HIS A 224 -2.38 10.92 23.03
CA HIS A 224 -2.31 9.79 22.09
C HIS A 224 -0.91 9.50 21.50
N ARG A 225 0.16 10.07 22.10
CA ARG A 225 1.52 9.79 21.66
C ARG A 225 1.98 8.46 22.27
N ILE A 226 2.75 7.67 21.51
CA ILE A 226 3.30 6.40 21.99
C ILE A 226 4.38 6.70 23.03
N THR A 227 4.22 6.22 24.27
CA THR A 227 5.22 6.37 25.34
C THR A 227 6.10 5.16 25.50
N SER A 228 5.62 3.98 25.11
CA SER A 228 6.41 2.75 25.12
C SER A 228 5.98 1.78 24.04
N LYS A 229 6.94 1.02 23.54
CA LYS A 229 6.71 -0.10 22.62
C LYS A 229 7.69 -1.22 22.99
N ARG A 230 7.15 -2.35 23.41
CA ARG A 230 7.94 -3.54 23.73
C ARG A 230 7.53 -4.68 22.83
N GLN A 231 8.49 -5.34 22.20
CA GLN A 231 8.26 -6.53 21.41
C GLN A 231 9.21 -7.65 21.83
N HIS A 232 8.69 -8.85 21.90
CA HIS A 232 9.47 -10.07 22.04
C HIS A 232 9.12 -11.02 20.88
N LEU A 233 10.14 -11.64 20.30
CA LEU A 233 10.04 -12.57 19.18
C LEU A 233 10.79 -13.86 19.53
N THR A 234 10.14 -14.99 19.30
CA THR A 234 10.78 -16.31 19.30
C THR A 234 10.55 -16.95 17.93
N GLN A 235 11.58 -17.52 17.35
CA GLN A 235 11.46 -18.28 16.09
C GLN A 235 12.40 -19.49 16.07
N THR A 236 11.98 -20.55 15.39
CA THR A 236 12.72 -21.80 15.23
C THR A 236 12.73 -22.18 13.76
N GLY A 237 13.92 -22.42 13.20
CA GLY A 237 14.11 -22.87 11.82
C GLY A 237 13.66 -21.89 10.73
N VAL A 238 13.39 -20.61 11.06
CA VAL A 238 12.86 -19.63 10.10
C VAL A 238 13.98 -18.88 9.37
N GLN A 239 14.92 -18.27 10.11
CA GLN A 239 16.06 -17.56 9.52
C GLN A 239 17.30 -18.45 9.42
N PHE A 240 17.45 -19.41 10.34
CA PHE A 240 18.56 -20.37 10.38
C PHE A 240 18.11 -21.63 11.11
N ASP A 241 18.90 -22.69 11.04
CA ASP A 241 18.66 -23.94 11.77
C ASP A 241 18.94 -23.73 13.26
N GLY A 242 17.91 -23.43 14.03
CA GLY A 242 17.99 -23.18 15.46
C GLY A 242 16.86 -22.27 15.97
N THR A 243 16.93 -21.93 17.24
CA THR A 243 15.97 -21.02 17.89
C THR A 243 16.60 -19.65 18.12
N LEU A 244 15.91 -18.61 17.70
CA LEU A 244 16.25 -17.22 17.99
C LEU A 244 15.20 -16.63 18.93
N ASN A 245 15.68 -16.03 20.02
CA ASN A 245 14.90 -15.16 20.88
C ASN A 245 15.41 -13.74 20.72
N ALA A 246 14.58 -12.82 20.30
CA ALA A 246 14.92 -11.43 20.06
C ALA A 246 13.80 -10.51 20.57
N GLY A 247 14.16 -9.30 20.90
CA GLY A 247 13.18 -8.32 21.33
C GLY A 247 13.77 -6.93 21.45
N TYR A 248 12.88 -5.97 21.64
CA TYR A 248 13.26 -4.59 21.93
C TYR A 248 12.24 -3.96 22.90
N GLU A 249 12.74 -2.98 23.63
CA GLU A 249 11.93 -2.09 24.44
C GLU A 249 12.31 -0.66 24.12
N LEU A 250 11.34 0.09 23.56
CA LEU A 250 11.50 1.50 23.20
C LEU A 250 10.68 2.34 24.14
N VAL A 251 11.31 3.34 24.73
CA VAL A 251 10.66 4.38 25.53
C VAL A 251 10.78 5.69 24.80
N TYR A 252 9.65 6.38 24.62
CA TYR A 252 9.57 7.64 23.90
C TYR A 252 9.36 8.78 24.89
N THR A 253 10.24 9.75 24.86
CA THR A 253 10.14 10.97 25.64
C THR A 253 9.87 12.14 24.72
N TYR A 254 8.83 12.90 25.02
CA TYR A 254 8.44 14.07 24.23
C TYR A 254 8.77 15.34 25.00
N GLY A 255 9.66 16.16 24.47
CA GLY A 255 9.90 17.51 24.93
C GLY A 255 8.76 18.44 24.48
N LEU A 256 8.58 19.56 25.19
CA LEU A 256 7.85 20.70 24.65
C LEU A 256 8.66 21.20 23.46
N SER A 257 8.23 20.86 22.25
CA SER A 257 8.77 21.48 21.05
C SER A 257 8.27 22.91 21.04
N LEU A 258 9.10 23.85 21.45
CA LEU A 258 8.94 25.23 21.06
C LEU A 258 9.17 25.25 19.55
N ILE A 259 8.09 25.29 18.78
CA ILE A 259 8.16 25.67 17.38
C ILE A 259 8.61 27.11 17.39
N HIS A 260 9.89 27.34 17.19
CA HIS A 260 10.37 28.66 16.80
C HIS A 260 9.94 28.85 15.34
N ILE A 261 8.88 29.66 15.17
CA ILE A 261 8.48 30.24 13.88
C ILE A 261 9.54 31.24 13.45
#